data_c9f57298191d9af9dfcec88137aa35c8
#
_entry.id   c9f57298191d9af9dfcec88137aa35c8
#
_cell.length_a   1.000
_cell.length_b   1.000
_cell.length_c   1.000
_cell.angle_alpha   90.00
_cell.angle_beta   90.00
_cell.angle_gamma   90.00
#
_symmetry.space_group_name_H-M   'P 1'
#
loop_
_entity.id
_entity.type
_entity.pdbx_description
1 polymer ?
#
loop_
_entity_poly.entity_id
_entity_poly.type
_entity_poly.pdbx_seq_one_letter_code
_entity_poly.pdbx_strand_id
1 'polypeptide(L)'
;MGAAPRKAGMERNDLLRVNGGIFVGQGQAINDNAGDKVRILAVGNPCNSNCLIAMSNAPRIPRDRWFAMTALDENRAKSQLAQKAGTAVKNVTNMTIWGNHSATQYPDFYNAKINGAAAPEVISDQDWLKGEFISTVQQRGAAIIKARGASSAASAANAALDTVQRMENATAEGDWFSTGVPSDGSYGIPEGLIFSYPLRSSGGNQWSLVQGVELNDFAQEKIAATRQELELEREAVKDMLG
;
A
#
# COMPACT_ATOMS: atom_id res chain seq x y z
N MET A 1 -3.84 11.42 -11.57
CA MET A 1 -4.81 10.71 -12.43
C MET A 1 -4.16 10.53 -13.78
N GLY A 2 -4.48 9.52 -14.56
CA GLY A 2 -3.94 9.37 -15.92
C GLY A 2 -2.80 8.35 -16.07
N ALA A 3 -2.62 7.45 -15.11
CA ALA A 3 -1.77 6.29 -15.33
C ALA A 3 -2.30 5.44 -16.49
N ALA A 4 -1.41 5.01 -17.39
CA ALA A 4 -1.77 4.08 -18.45
C ALA A 4 -2.11 2.70 -17.85
N PRO A 5 -3.20 2.06 -18.28
CA PRO A 5 -3.52 0.70 -17.84
C PRO A 5 -2.50 -0.29 -18.41
N ARG A 6 -2.23 -1.36 -17.65
CA ARG A 6 -1.40 -2.47 -18.16
C ARG A 6 -2.13 -3.15 -19.34
N LYS A 7 -1.48 -3.23 -20.48
CA LYS A 7 -1.97 -3.93 -21.67
C LYS A 7 -1.52 -5.39 -21.63
N ALA A 8 -2.23 -6.25 -22.34
CA ALA A 8 -1.82 -7.64 -22.53
C ALA A 8 -0.42 -7.70 -23.17
N GLY A 9 0.48 -8.53 -22.63
CA GLY A 9 1.86 -8.66 -23.08
C GLY A 9 2.83 -7.57 -22.60
N MET A 10 2.36 -6.55 -21.84
CA MET A 10 3.23 -5.52 -21.28
C MET A 10 3.91 -6.04 -20.02
N GLU A 11 5.23 -5.98 -19.98
CA GLU A 11 6.01 -6.29 -18.79
C GLU A 11 5.83 -5.21 -17.70
N ARG A 12 6.14 -5.55 -16.44
CA ARG A 12 6.03 -4.61 -15.32
C ARG A 12 6.94 -3.39 -15.51
N ASN A 13 8.16 -3.60 -16.01
CA ASN A 13 9.12 -2.54 -16.27
C ASN A 13 8.67 -1.58 -17.37
N ASP A 14 7.99 -2.08 -18.42
CA ASP A 14 7.44 -1.21 -19.48
C ASP A 14 6.36 -0.29 -18.90
N LEU A 15 5.46 -0.85 -18.10
CA LEU A 15 4.42 -0.08 -17.43
C LEU A 15 5.02 0.97 -16.49
N LEU A 16 6.05 0.58 -15.75
CA LEU A 16 6.77 1.46 -14.82
C LEU A 16 7.38 2.66 -15.57
N ARG A 17 8.04 2.44 -16.71
CA ARG A 17 8.63 3.52 -17.50
C ARG A 17 7.59 4.42 -18.16
N VAL A 18 6.54 3.84 -18.75
CA VAL A 18 5.44 4.60 -19.38
C VAL A 18 4.75 5.50 -18.34
N ASN A 19 4.38 4.94 -17.22
CA ASN A 19 3.72 5.70 -16.16
C ASN A 19 4.70 6.65 -15.46
N GLY A 20 5.96 6.27 -15.29
CA GLY A 20 6.99 7.12 -14.73
C GLY A 20 7.09 8.47 -15.45
N GLY A 21 7.13 8.46 -16.80
CA GLY A 21 7.13 9.70 -17.59
C GLY A 21 5.89 10.58 -17.35
N ILE A 22 4.71 9.95 -17.17
CA ILE A 22 3.48 10.68 -16.82
C ILE A 22 3.60 11.31 -15.43
N PHE A 23 4.13 10.57 -14.44
CA PHE A 23 4.23 11.04 -13.07
C PHE A 23 5.34 12.07 -12.84
N VAL A 24 6.38 12.12 -13.67
CA VAL A 24 7.32 13.26 -13.73
C VAL A 24 6.55 14.56 -14.00
N GLY A 25 5.76 14.60 -15.09
CA GLY A 25 4.99 15.80 -15.45
C GLY A 25 3.91 16.14 -14.40
N GLN A 26 3.27 15.14 -13.77
CA GLN A 26 2.33 15.37 -12.69
C GLN A 26 3.01 15.94 -11.44
N GLY A 27 4.20 15.44 -11.08
CA GLY A 27 4.99 15.95 -9.97
C GLY A 27 5.35 17.43 -10.18
N GLN A 28 5.86 17.77 -11.36
CA GLN A 28 6.18 19.16 -11.73
C GLN A 28 4.95 20.07 -11.66
N ALA A 29 3.82 19.63 -12.24
CA ALA A 29 2.58 20.41 -12.22
C ALA A 29 2.05 20.62 -10.78
N ILE A 30 2.14 19.62 -9.91
CA ILE A 30 1.80 19.74 -8.49
C ILE A 30 2.76 20.71 -7.80
N ASN A 31 4.06 20.58 -8.06
CA ASN A 31 5.08 21.48 -7.51
C ASN A 31 4.76 22.95 -7.81
N ASP A 32 4.40 23.24 -9.06
CA ASP A 32 4.25 24.60 -9.53
C ASP A 32 2.91 25.24 -9.13
N ASN A 33 1.83 24.44 -9.01
CA ASN A 33 0.49 24.94 -8.92
C ASN A 33 -0.26 24.57 -7.63
N ALA A 34 0.22 23.59 -6.85
CA ALA A 34 -0.51 23.17 -5.67
C ALA A 34 -0.31 24.13 -4.49
N GLY A 35 -1.37 24.32 -3.73
CA GLY A 35 -1.33 25.11 -2.49
C GLY A 35 -0.62 24.39 -1.34
N ASP A 36 -0.25 25.15 -0.32
CA ASP A 36 0.60 24.67 0.80
C ASP A 36 -0.02 23.53 1.64
N LYS A 37 -1.34 23.31 1.51
CA LYS A 37 -2.05 22.26 2.26
C LYS A 37 -2.35 21.01 1.42
N VAL A 38 -1.82 20.93 0.19
CA VAL A 38 -2.07 19.78 -0.69
C VAL A 38 -1.59 18.48 -0.04
N ARG A 39 -2.31 17.40 -0.30
CA ARG A 39 -1.91 16.02 -0.02
C ARG A 39 -2.12 15.21 -1.27
N ILE A 40 -1.21 14.31 -1.53
CA ILE A 40 -1.17 13.56 -2.78
C ILE A 40 -1.32 12.08 -2.46
N LEU A 41 -2.36 11.45 -3.00
CA LEU A 41 -2.56 10.00 -2.94
C LEU A 41 -2.36 9.41 -4.34
N ALA A 42 -1.26 8.71 -4.55
CA ALA A 42 -1.01 7.97 -5.78
C ALA A 42 -1.84 6.68 -5.78
N VAL A 43 -2.63 6.48 -6.83
CA VAL A 43 -3.49 5.31 -7.03
C VAL A 43 -3.11 4.54 -8.30
N GLY A 44 -2.59 5.24 -9.30
CA GLY A 44 -2.16 4.65 -10.58
C GLY A 44 -0.95 3.75 -10.42
N ASN A 45 -1.00 2.55 -11.00
CA ASN A 45 0.05 1.54 -10.85
C ASN A 45 1.25 1.75 -11.80
N PRO A 46 2.46 1.41 -11.32
CA PRO A 46 2.87 0.97 -9.97
C PRO A 46 2.82 2.12 -8.95
N CYS A 47 1.86 2.08 -8.02
CA CYS A 47 1.52 3.29 -7.25
C CYS A 47 2.64 3.75 -6.30
N ASN A 48 3.41 2.84 -5.70
CA ASN A 48 4.54 3.20 -4.84
C ASN A 48 5.63 3.93 -5.66
N SER A 49 6.06 3.35 -6.78
CA SER A 49 7.09 3.94 -7.63
C SER A 49 6.62 5.21 -8.33
N ASN A 50 5.36 5.26 -8.78
CA ASN A 50 4.77 6.47 -9.33
C ASN A 50 4.68 7.60 -8.29
N CYS A 51 4.35 7.28 -7.04
CA CYS A 51 4.38 8.23 -5.94
C CYS A 51 5.80 8.77 -5.70
N LEU A 52 6.81 7.89 -5.68
CA LEU A 52 8.21 8.28 -5.54
C LEU A 52 8.64 9.23 -6.65
N ILE A 53 8.35 8.91 -7.92
CA ILE A 53 8.70 9.73 -9.08
C ILE A 53 8.06 11.11 -8.96
N ALA A 54 6.74 11.18 -8.71
CA ALA A 54 6.05 12.44 -8.58
C ALA A 54 6.59 13.28 -7.42
N MET A 55 6.84 12.66 -6.26
CA MET A 55 7.41 13.32 -5.08
C MET A 55 8.79 13.90 -5.37
N SER A 56 9.66 13.13 -6.06
CA SER A 56 11.01 13.57 -6.40
C SER A 56 11.03 14.75 -7.37
N ASN A 57 9.97 14.90 -8.16
CA ASN A 57 9.80 16.04 -9.10
C ASN A 57 8.95 17.19 -8.51
N ALA A 58 8.69 17.16 -7.21
CA ALA A 58 7.92 18.18 -6.51
C ALA A 58 8.58 18.63 -5.20
N PRO A 59 9.79 19.20 -5.24
CA PRO A 59 10.59 19.51 -4.04
C PRO A 59 9.95 20.53 -3.08
N ARG A 60 8.99 21.35 -3.55
CA ARG A 60 8.23 22.29 -2.70
C ARG A 60 7.23 21.60 -1.77
N ILE A 61 6.80 20.39 -2.10
CA ILE A 61 5.78 19.68 -1.34
C ILE A 61 6.47 18.81 -0.28
N PRO A 62 6.17 19.00 1.01
CA PRO A 62 6.75 18.19 2.08
C PRO A 62 6.53 16.69 1.88
N ARG A 63 7.53 15.89 2.23
CA ARG A 63 7.51 14.43 1.99
C ARG A 63 6.39 13.72 2.75
N ASP A 64 6.00 14.19 3.90
CA ASP A 64 4.90 13.66 4.74
C ASP A 64 3.51 13.86 4.14
N ARG A 65 3.41 14.53 2.98
CA ARG A 65 2.17 14.75 2.25
C ARG A 65 1.96 13.83 1.05
N TRP A 66 2.87 12.86 0.86
CA TRP A 66 2.82 11.91 -0.25
C TRP A 66 2.44 10.52 0.24
N PHE A 67 1.44 9.94 -0.41
CA PHE A 67 0.87 8.65 -0.06
C PHE A 67 0.66 7.79 -1.29
N ALA A 68 0.85 6.46 -1.13
CA ALA A 68 0.48 5.46 -2.13
C ALA A 68 -0.61 4.53 -1.57
N MET A 69 -1.65 4.28 -2.35
CA MET A 69 -2.82 3.55 -1.89
C MET A 69 -2.55 2.05 -1.73
N THR A 70 -2.63 1.54 -0.51
CA THR A 70 -2.64 0.11 -0.18
C THR A 70 -3.92 -0.32 0.56
N ALA A 71 -4.83 0.61 0.82
CA ALA A 71 -6.10 0.32 1.48
C ALA A 71 -6.97 -0.69 0.71
N LEU A 72 -6.83 -0.76 -0.63
CA LEU A 72 -7.54 -1.78 -1.43
C LEU A 72 -7.10 -3.21 -1.05
N ASP A 73 -5.82 -3.41 -0.82
CA ASP A 73 -5.27 -4.71 -0.42
C ASP A 73 -5.60 -5.01 1.04
N GLU A 74 -5.54 -4.01 1.91
CA GLU A 74 -5.98 -4.14 3.30
C GLU A 74 -7.46 -4.54 3.39
N ASN A 75 -8.34 -3.90 2.62
CA ASN A 75 -9.76 -4.24 2.57
C ASN A 75 -9.99 -5.69 2.07
N ARG A 76 -9.20 -6.14 1.10
CA ARG A 76 -9.21 -7.53 0.61
C ARG A 76 -8.75 -8.51 1.68
N ALA A 77 -7.64 -8.20 2.36
CA ALA A 77 -7.11 -9.01 3.44
C ALA A 77 -8.10 -9.14 4.60
N LYS A 78 -8.65 -8.02 5.08
CA LYS A 78 -9.70 -8.01 6.11
C LYS A 78 -10.92 -8.84 5.70
N SER A 79 -11.35 -8.75 4.45
CA SER A 79 -12.47 -9.52 3.93
C SER A 79 -12.20 -11.02 3.94
N GLN A 80 -11.00 -11.46 3.55
CA GLN A 80 -10.62 -12.89 3.57
C GLN A 80 -10.58 -13.45 4.99
N LEU A 81 -9.96 -12.72 5.93
CA LEU A 81 -9.92 -13.14 7.34
C LEU A 81 -11.33 -13.18 7.96
N ALA A 82 -12.15 -12.18 7.71
CA ALA A 82 -13.52 -12.12 8.20
C ALA A 82 -14.37 -13.29 7.67
N GLN A 83 -14.26 -13.60 6.38
CA GLN A 83 -14.96 -14.72 5.75
C GLN A 83 -14.51 -16.06 6.34
N LYS A 84 -13.20 -16.30 6.49
CA LYS A 84 -12.67 -17.55 7.06
C LYS A 84 -13.09 -17.73 8.52
N ALA A 85 -13.15 -16.64 9.28
CA ALA A 85 -13.55 -16.65 10.70
C ALA A 85 -15.08 -16.57 10.92
N GLY A 86 -15.89 -16.42 9.88
CA GLY A 86 -17.34 -16.30 10.00
C GLY A 86 -17.81 -15.03 10.73
N THR A 87 -17.09 -13.91 10.57
CA THR A 87 -17.39 -12.65 11.25
C THR A 87 -17.54 -11.47 10.28
N ALA A 88 -17.93 -10.30 10.78
CA ALA A 88 -18.02 -9.09 9.97
C ALA A 88 -16.62 -8.46 9.76
N VAL A 89 -16.39 -7.86 8.58
CA VAL A 89 -15.11 -7.20 8.22
C VAL A 89 -14.69 -6.14 9.25
N LYS A 90 -15.63 -5.40 9.83
CA LYS A 90 -15.37 -4.40 10.87
C LYS A 90 -14.73 -4.94 12.15
N ASN A 91 -14.84 -6.25 12.37
CA ASN A 91 -14.25 -6.94 13.53
C ASN A 91 -12.81 -7.39 13.27
N VAL A 92 -12.26 -7.12 12.07
CA VAL A 92 -10.86 -7.36 11.75
C VAL A 92 -10.11 -6.03 11.84
N THR A 93 -9.20 -5.94 12.80
CA THR A 93 -8.38 -4.76 13.10
C THR A 93 -6.90 -5.07 12.95
N ASN A 94 -6.05 -4.05 13.07
CA ASN A 94 -4.60 -4.20 13.05
C ASN A 94 -4.04 -4.92 11.80
N MET A 95 -4.76 -4.86 10.66
CA MET A 95 -4.27 -5.43 9.41
C MET A 95 -3.24 -4.48 8.81
N THR A 96 -2.06 -5.00 8.50
CA THR A 96 -1.02 -4.30 7.77
C THR A 96 -0.79 -4.93 6.42
N ILE A 97 -0.71 -4.09 5.40
CA ILE A 97 -0.09 -4.46 4.13
C ILE A 97 1.31 -3.86 4.12
N TRP A 98 2.33 -4.68 4.22
CA TRP A 98 3.71 -4.25 4.15
C TRP A 98 4.19 -4.16 2.71
N GLY A 99 4.92 -3.10 2.38
CA GLY A 99 5.71 -3.01 1.17
C GLY A 99 5.04 -2.40 -0.05
N ASN A 100 5.25 -3.04 -1.19
CA ASN A 100 4.82 -2.60 -2.51
C ASN A 100 3.39 -3.06 -2.81
N HIS A 101 2.58 -2.22 -3.45
CA HIS A 101 1.29 -2.65 -4.01
C HIS A 101 1.51 -3.55 -5.24
N SER A 102 1.95 -4.78 -4.99
CA SER A 102 2.32 -5.76 -6.02
C SER A 102 2.07 -7.20 -5.54
N ALA A 103 2.53 -8.17 -6.32
CA ALA A 103 2.47 -9.57 -5.93
C ALA A 103 3.45 -9.94 -4.80
N THR A 104 4.33 -9.03 -4.38
CA THR A 104 5.23 -9.23 -3.23
C THR A 104 4.72 -8.63 -1.94
N GLN A 105 3.60 -7.88 -1.96
CA GLN A 105 2.99 -7.32 -0.77
C GLN A 105 2.80 -8.39 0.31
N TYR A 106 3.02 -8.01 1.56
CA TYR A 106 2.78 -8.92 2.67
C TYR A 106 1.58 -8.48 3.52
N PRO A 107 0.42 -9.15 3.41
CA PRO A 107 -0.69 -8.96 4.33
C PRO A 107 -0.39 -9.67 5.65
N ASP A 108 -0.10 -8.90 6.68
CA ASP A 108 0.37 -9.37 7.98
C ASP A 108 -0.76 -9.91 8.85
N PHE A 109 -1.04 -11.18 8.71
CA PHE A 109 -2.04 -11.86 9.51
C PHE A 109 -1.58 -12.13 10.95
N TYR A 110 -0.26 -12.13 11.24
CA TYR A 110 0.25 -12.39 12.59
C TYR A 110 -0.14 -11.29 13.57
N ASN A 111 -0.11 -10.03 13.12
CA ASN A 111 -0.47 -8.88 13.94
C ASN A 111 -1.94 -8.47 13.78
N ALA A 112 -2.65 -9.03 12.80
CA ALA A 112 -4.08 -8.78 12.63
C ALA A 112 -4.89 -9.40 13.79
N LYS A 113 -5.99 -8.72 14.16
CA LYS A 113 -6.91 -9.18 15.20
C LYS A 113 -8.29 -9.44 14.63
N ILE A 114 -8.97 -10.46 15.15
CA ILE A 114 -10.35 -10.83 14.82
C ILE A 114 -11.13 -10.84 16.13
N ASN A 115 -12.15 -9.99 16.27
CA ASN A 115 -12.88 -9.79 17.52
C ASN A 115 -11.94 -9.52 18.74
N GLY A 116 -10.81 -8.85 18.50
CA GLY A 116 -9.81 -8.51 19.52
C GLY A 116 -8.75 -9.57 19.82
N ALA A 117 -8.94 -10.82 19.38
CA ALA A 117 -7.95 -11.90 19.51
C ALA A 117 -7.01 -11.95 18.29
N ALA A 118 -5.79 -12.47 18.45
CA ALA A 118 -4.87 -12.62 17.33
C ALA A 118 -5.44 -13.52 16.22
N ALA A 119 -5.34 -13.11 14.96
CA ALA A 119 -5.91 -13.86 13.85
C ALA A 119 -5.43 -15.33 13.77
N PRO A 120 -4.13 -15.65 14.07
CA PRO A 120 -3.67 -17.05 14.12
C PRO A 120 -4.26 -17.89 15.25
N GLU A 121 -4.81 -17.27 16.31
CA GLU A 121 -5.51 -17.96 17.40
C GLU A 121 -6.95 -18.27 17.02
N VAL A 122 -7.58 -17.38 16.25
CA VAL A 122 -8.98 -17.55 15.78
C VAL A 122 -9.06 -18.49 14.58
N ILE A 123 -8.09 -18.38 13.66
CA ILE A 123 -7.99 -19.23 12.46
C ILE A 123 -6.87 -20.25 12.68
N SER A 124 -7.23 -21.46 13.07
CA SER A 124 -6.28 -22.54 13.37
C SER A 124 -5.55 -23.11 12.12
N ASP A 125 -6.10 -22.86 10.93
CA ASP A 125 -5.56 -23.31 9.64
C ASP A 125 -4.33 -22.45 9.25
N GLN A 126 -3.18 -22.80 9.82
CA GLN A 126 -1.93 -22.05 9.61
C GLN A 126 -1.40 -22.17 8.17
N ASP A 127 -1.66 -23.29 7.51
CA ASP A 127 -1.25 -23.49 6.11
C ASP A 127 -2.03 -22.58 5.17
N TRP A 128 -3.33 -22.42 5.44
CA TRP A 128 -4.16 -21.47 4.71
C TRP A 128 -3.67 -20.01 4.91
N LEU A 129 -3.36 -19.62 6.16
CA LEU A 129 -2.87 -18.26 6.46
C LEU A 129 -1.57 -17.96 5.73
N LYS A 130 -0.61 -18.89 5.75
CA LYS A 130 0.72 -18.72 5.12
C LYS A 130 0.70 -18.88 3.60
N GLY A 131 -0.27 -19.57 3.04
CA GLY A 131 -0.37 -19.92 1.63
C GLY A 131 -1.50 -19.21 0.90
N GLU A 132 -2.70 -19.79 0.95
CA GLU A 132 -3.86 -19.34 0.15
C GLU A 132 -4.30 -17.91 0.49
N PHE A 133 -4.32 -17.53 1.78
CA PHE A 133 -4.67 -16.18 2.19
C PHE A 133 -3.76 -15.14 1.53
N ILE A 134 -2.45 -15.29 1.68
CA ILE A 134 -1.48 -14.35 1.12
C ILE A 134 -1.60 -14.30 -0.40
N SER A 135 -1.61 -15.45 -1.07
CA SER A 135 -1.67 -15.52 -2.53
C SER A 135 -2.97 -14.96 -3.09
N THR A 136 -4.10 -15.18 -2.41
CA THR A 136 -5.41 -14.61 -2.80
C THR A 136 -5.39 -13.08 -2.73
N VAL A 137 -4.83 -12.50 -1.67
CA VAL A 137 -4.72 -11.04 -1.55
C VAL A 137 -3.79 -10.48 -2.63
N GLN A 138 -2.60 -11.07 -2.81
CA GLN A 138 -1.60 -10.65 -3.78
C GLN A 138 -2.11 -10.71 -5.24
N GLN A 139 -2.86 -11.76 -5.57
CA GLN A 139 -3.29 -12.02 -6.96
C GLN A 139 -4.70 -11.48 -7.28
N ARG A 140 -5.39 -10.88 -6.30
CA ARG A 140 -6.78 -10.43 -6.50
C ARG A 140 -6.95 -9.48 -7.67
N GLY A 141 -6.00 -8.57 -7.88
CA GLY A 141 -6.02 -7.65 -9.02
C GLY A 141 -6.00 -8.37 -10.37
N ALA A 142 -5.11 -9.34 -10.53
CA ALA A 142 -5.03 -10.15 -11.74
C ALA A 142 -6.28 -11.01 -11.96
N ALA A 143 -6.83 -11.60 -10.89
CA ALA A 143 -8.08 -12.37 -10.96
C ALA A 143 -9.27 -11.51 -11.41
N ILE A 144 -9.37 -10.27 -10.94
CA ILE A 144 -10.41 -9.32 -11.37
C ILE A 144 -10.25 -8.96 -12.85
N ILE A 145 -9.03 -8.68 -13.32
CA ILE A 145 -8.76 -8.38 -14.73
C ILE A 145 -9.15 -9.59 -15.59
N LYS A 146 -8.80 -10.81 -15.18
CA LYS A 146 -9.16 -12.03 -15.90
C LYS A 146 -10.68 -12.22 -15.98
N ALA A 147 -11.40 -11.95 -14.90
CA ALA A 147 -12.85 -12.15 -14.85
C ALA A 147 -13.65 -11.05 -15.56
N ARG A 148 -13.18 -9.81 -15.54
CA ARG A 148 -13.93 -8.62 -15.95
C ARG A 148 -13.41 -8.00 -17.25
N GLY A 149 -12.19 -8.34 -17.68
CA GLY A 149 -11.52 -7.68 -18.81
C GLY A 149 -10.94 -6.30 -18.50
N ALA A 150 -11.09 -5.81 -17.25
CA ALA A 150 -10.61 -4.52 -16.80
C ALA A 150 -10.21 -4.56 -15.32
N SER A 151 -9.35 -3.63 -14.91
CA SER A 151 -8.94 -3.48 -13.50
C SER A 151 -10.11 -3.06 -12.60
N SER A 152 -9.92 -3.20 -11.30
CA SER A 152 -10.87 -2.71 -10.28
C SER A 152 -11.16 -1.21 -10.49
N ALA A 153 -12.42 -0.81 -10.37
CA ALA A 153 -12.85 0.58 -10.45
C ALA A 153 -13.53 1.02 -9.15
N ALA A 154 -14.74 0.54 -8.87
CA ALA A 154 -15.52 0.95 -7.70
C ALA A 154 -14.81 0.60 -6.37
N SER A 155 -14.23 -0.60 -6.25
CA SER A 155 -13.49 -0.99 -5.05
C SER A 155 -12.19 -0.18 -4.86
N ALA A 156 -11.54 0.22 -5.95
CA ALA A 156 -10.38 1.11 -5.87
C ALA A 156 -10.79 2.54 -5.48
N ALA A 157 -11.90 3.05 -6.01
CA ALA A 157 -12.44 4.35 -5.61
C ALA A 157 -12.84 4.36 -4.12
N ASN A 158 -13.52 3.31 -3.65
CA ASN A 158 -13.85 3.15 -2.22
C ASN A 158 -12.59 3.11 -1.35
N ALA A 159 -11.57 2.36 -1.74
CA ALA A 159 -10.31 2.29 -0.98
C ALA A 159 -9.56 3.63 -0.94
N ALA A 160 -9.65 4.44 -2.00
CA ALA A 160 -9.11 5.80 -1.99
C ALA A 160 -9.87 6.69 -1.00
N LEU A 161 -11.19 6.61 -0.96
CA LEU A 161 -12.02 7.31 0.04
C LEU A 161 -11.72 6.83 1.46
N ASP A 162 -11.59 5.51 1.67
CA ASP A 162 -11.19 4.93 2.96
C ASP A 162 -9.85 5.50 3.43
N THR A 163 -8.86 5.62 2.53
CA THR A 163 -7.55 6.20 2.86
C THR A 163 -7.70 7.63 3.34
N VAL A 164 -8.44 8.48 2.59
CA VAL A 164 -8.67 9.88 2.96
C VAL A 164 -9.39 9.97 4.31
N GLN A 165 -10.45 9.19 4.52
CA GLN A 165 -11.21 9.18 5.78
C GLN A 165 -10.35 8.76 6.97
N ARG A 166 -9.48 7.75 6.80
CA ARG A 166 -8.56 7.28 7.86
C ARG A 166 -7.50 8.31 8.21
N MET A 167 -7.08 9.13 7.24
CA MET A 167 -6.15 10.23 7.48
C MET A 167 -6.82 11.43 8.17
N GLU A 168 -8.08 11.73 7.81
CA GLU A 168 -8.83 12.85 8.40
C GLU A 168 -9.36 12.57 9.81
N ASN A 169 -9.66 11.30 10.12
CA ASN A 169 -10.22 10.92 11.41
C ASN A 169 -9.15 10.28 12.31
N ALA A 170 -9.29 10.46 13.62
CA ALA A 170 -8.43 9.77 14.58
C ALA A 170 -8.64 8.25 14.48
N THR A 171 -7.54 7.50 14.41
CA THR A 171 -7.55 6.05 14.46
C THR A 171 -8.03 5.57 15.82
N ALA A 172 -8.92 4.59 15.87
CA ALA A 172 -9.39 4.00 17.11
C ALA A 172 -8.22 3.50 17.98
N GLU A 173 -8.40 3.54 19.30
CA GLU A 173 -7.38 3.06 20.23
C GLU A 173 -7.03 1.59 19.96
N GLY A 174 -5.75 1.27 19.89
CA GLY A 174 -5.24 -0.08 19.64
C GLY A 174 -5.33 -0.55 18.19
N ASP A 175 -5.90 0.24 17.26
CA ASP A 175 -5.96 -0.09 15.82
C ASP A 175 -4.95 0.73 15.00
N TRP A 176 -4.77 0.37 13.74
CA TRP A 176 -4.00 1.07 12.71
C TRP A 176 -4.53 0.75 11.32
N PHE A 177 -4.01 1.43 10.31
CA PHE A 177 -4.33 1.20 8.90
C PHE A 177 -3.05 1.23 8.05
N SER A 178 -3.12 0.72 6.82
CA SER A 178 -1.96 0.66 5.92
C SER A 178 -2.02 1.75 4.86
N THR A 179 -0.88 2.41 4.65
CA THR A 179 -0.68 3.33 3.53
C THR A 179 0.80 3.40 3.18
N GLY A 180 1.12 3.47 1.88
CA GLY A 180 2.48 3.73 1.43
C GLY A 180 2.88 5.17 1.73
N VAL A 181 4.00 5.35 2.42
CA VAL A 181 4.59 6.65 2.78
C VAL A 181 6.09 6.65 2.52
N PRO A 182 6.74 7.81 2.41
CA PRO A 182 8.19 7.88 2.33
C PRO A 182 8.84 7.21 3.55
N SER A 183 9.73 6.26 3.29
CA SER A 183 10.46 5.58 4.36
C SER A 183 11.39 6.55 5.09
N ASP A 184 11.40 6.43 6.41
CA ASP A 184 12.27 7.15 7.37
C ASP A 184 13.36 6.24 7.98
N GLY A 185 13.56 5.04 7.42
CA GLY A 185 14.47 4.03 7.96
C GLY A 185 13.83 3.06 8.95
N SER A 186 12.58 3.29 9.37
CA SER A 186 11.85 2.39 10.26
C SER A 186 11.79 0.97 9.70
N TYR A 187 11.82 -0.02 10.59
CA TYR A 187 11.84 -1.46 10.25
C TYR A 187 12.98 -1.89 9.32
N GLY A 188 14.07 -1.11 9.25
CA GLY A 188 15.22 -1.39 8.38
C GLY A 188 14.93 -1.20 6.89
N ILE A 189 13.87 -0.48 6.54
CA ILE A 189 13.55 -0.14 5.15
C ILE A 189 14.33 1.14 4.78
N PRO A 190 15.18 1.11 3.74
CA PRO A 190 16.00 2.26 3.36
C PRO A 190 15.16 3.51 3.05
N GLU A 191 15.67 4.67 3.41
CA GLU A 191 15.14 5.94 2.92
C GLU A 191 15.15 6.00 1.38
N GLY A 192 14.29 6.84 0.81
CA GLY A 192 14.17 6.99 -0.64
C GLY A 192 13.28 5.95 -1.30
N LEU A 193 12.47 5.22 -0.52
CA LEU A 193 11.38 4.38 -1.00
C LEU A 193 10.03 4.93 -0.53
N ILE A 194 8.98 4.65 -1.28
CA ILE A 194 7.60 4.72 -0.80
C ILE A 194 7.20 3.31 -0.40
N PHE A 195 7.03 3.07 0.88
CA PHE A 195 6.78 1.75 1.44
C PHE A 195 5.49 1.75 2.27
N SER A 196 4.69 0.71 2.17
CA SER A 196 3.46 0.60 2.97
C SER A 196 3.78 0.09 4.37
N TYR A 197 3.27 0.82 5.36
CA TYR A 197 3.47 0.60 6.80
C TYR A 197 2.14 0.66 7.55
N PRO A 198 2.10 0.17 8.79
CA PRO A 198 1.00 0.47 9.71
C PRO A 198 1.12 1.92 10.19
N LEU A 199 0.04 2.68 10.03
CA LEU A 199 -0.05 4.08 10.42
C LEU A 199 -1.19 4.30 11.41
N ARG A 200 -1.06 5.35 12.22
CA ARG A 200 -2.14 5.92 13.01
C ARG A 200 -2.31 7.39 12.68
N SER A 201 -3.55 7.84 12.66
CA SER A 201 -3.90 9.25 12.53
C SER A 201 -4.41 9.78 13.87
N SER A 202 -4.02 10.99 14.22
CA SER A 202 -4.63 11.76 15.31
C SER A 202 -5.77 12.65 14.84
N GLY A 203 -6.14 12.55 13.57
CA GLY A 203 -7.11 13.41 12.90
C GLY A 203 -6.46 14.59 12.17
N GLY A 204 -7.21 15.23 11.28
CA GLY A 204 -6.75 16.40 10.54
C GLY A 204 -5.50 16.13 9.68
N ASN A 205 -5.34 14.89 9.23
CA ASN A 205 -4.19 14.41 8.46
C ASN A 205 -2.83 14.49 9.19
N GLN A 206 -2.86 14.45 10.49
CA GLN A 206 -1.66 14.23 11.29
C GLN A 206 -1.52 12.73 11.53
N TRP A 207 -0.48 12.15 11.03
CA TRP A 207 -0.24 10.72 11.09
C TRP A 207 1.14 10.40 11.66
N SER A 208 1.26 9.19 12.16
CA SER A 208 2.53 8.63 12.62
C SER A 208 2.64 7.17 12.22
N LEU A 209 3.87 6.73 11.98
CA LEU A 209 4.19 5.34 11.76
C LEU A 209 4.10 4.59 13.09
N VAL A 210 3.40 3.46 13.11
CA VAL A 210 3.34 2.59 14.29
C VAL A 210 4.70 1.93 14.44
N GLN A 211 5.32 2.13 15.59
CA GLN A 211 6.61 1.53 15.92
C GLN A 211 6.44 0.28 16.78
N GLY A 212 7.44 -0.61 16.75
CA GLY A 212 7.51 -1.77 17.65
C GLY A 212 6.54 -2.90 17.31
N VAL A 213 6.02 -2.97 16.07
CA VAL A 213 5.27 -4.14 15.61
C VAL A 213 6.23 -5.33 15.55
N GLU A 214 5.90 -6.40 16.26
CA GLU A 214 6.74 -7.60 16.29
C GLU A 214 6.67 -8.34 14.95
N LEU A 215 7.85 -8.62 14.38
CA LEU A 215 8.00 -9.30 13.11
C LEU A 215 8.78 -10.58 13.33
N ASN A 216 8.12 -11.72 13.20
CA ASN A 216 8.78 -13.02 13.22
C ASN A 216 9.59 -13.26 11.93
N ASP A 217 10.37 -14.34 11.87
CA ASP A 217 11.24 -14.66 10.73
C ASP A 217 10.45 -14.74 9.40
N PHE A 218 9.24 -15.29 9.42
CA PHE A 218 8.37 -15.36 8.24
C PHE A 218 7.98 -13.96 7.74
N ALA A 219 7.56 -13.07 8.63
CA ALA A 219 7.22 -11.69 8.28
C ALA A 219 8.45 -10.95 7.75
N GLN A 220 9.60 -11.11 8.40
CA GLN A 220 10.85 -10.49 7.96
C GLN A 220 11.26 -10.94 6.56
N GLU A 221 11.16 -12.25 6.24
CA GLU A 221 11.41 -12.76 4.88
C GLU A 221 10.50 -12.12 3.84
N LYS A 222 9.19 -12.04 4.12
CA LYS A 222 8.22 -11.42 3.21
C LYS A 222 8.47 -9.92 3.02
N ILE A 223 8.77 -9.22 4.10
CA ILE A 223 9.12 -7.79 4.06
C ILE A 223 10.40 -7.55 3.28
N ALA A 224 11.41 -8.40 3.45
CA ALA A 224 12.65 -8.32 2.68
C ALA A 224 12.42 -8.47 1.17
N ALA A 225 11.57 -9.42 0.77
CA ALA A 225 11.23 -9.64 -0.64
C ALA A 225 10.55 -8.42 -1.28
N THR A 226 9.55 -7.83 -0.61
CA THR A 226 8.85 -6.65 -1.14
C THR A 226 9.71 -5.38 -1.10
N ARG A 227 10.61 -5.25 -0.11
CA ARG A 227 11.63 -4.20 -0.08
C ARG A 227 12.55 -4.30 -1.28
N GLN A 228 13.09 -5.48 -1.56
CA GLN A 228 13.98 -5.72 -2.69
C GLN A 228 13.32 -5.34 -4.02
N GLU A 229 12.04 -5.68 -4.21
CA GLU A 229 11.29 -5.28 -5.41
C GLU A 229 11.27 -3.75 -5.57
N LEU A 230 10.97 -3.00 -4.50
CA LEU A 230 10.95 -1.54 -4.54
C LEU A 230 12.33 -0.93 -4.79
N GLU A 231 13.40 -1.52 -4.25
CA GLU A 231 14.78 -1.11 -4.52
C GLU A 231 15.13 -1.27 -6.01
N LEU A 232 14.73 -2.40 -6.62
CA LEU A 232 14.90 -2.64 -8.06
C LEU A 232 14.06 -1.69 -8.91
N GLU A 233 12.80 -1.43 -8.52
CA GLU A 233 11.96 -0.46 -9.21
C GLU A 233 12.53 0.96 -9.14
N ARG A 234 13.04 1.37 -7.98
CA ARG A 234 13.71 2.68 -7.83
C ARG A 234 14.93 2.79 -8.74
N GLU A 235 15.77 1.76 -8.78
CA GLU A 235 16.93 1.75 -9.68
C GLU A 235 16.54 1.82 -11.16
N ALA A 236 15.44 1.13 -11.55
CA ALA A 236 14.93 1.14 -12.92
C ALA A 236 14.41 2.51 -13.38
N VAL A 237 14.06 3.40 -12.45
CA VAL A 237 13.52 4.75 -12.73
C VAL A 237 14.40 5.87 -12.20
N LYS A 238 15.65 5.58 -11.85
CA LYS A 238 16.55 6.56 -11.24
C LYS A 238 16.75 7.83 -12.08
N ASP A 239 16.69 7.69 -13.40
CA ASP A 239 16.74 8.78 -14.36
C ASP A 239 15.49 9.70 -14.35
N MET A 240 14.42 9.29 -13.67
CA MET A 240 13.18 10.05 -13.50
C MET A 240 13.04 10.66 -12.10
N LEU A 241 13.96 10.35 -11.19
CA LEU A 241 13.99 10.93 -9.85
C LEU A 241 14.78 12.24 -9.92
N GLY A 242 14.11 13.36 -9.85
CA GLY A 242 14.64 14.71 -10.01
C GLY A 242 15.81 15.10 -9.09
#